data_c3d65c484ab9e0ba80062d599066d142
#
_entry.id   c3d65c484ab9e0ba80062d599066d142
#
_cell.length_a   1.000
_cell.length_b   1.000
_cell.length_c   1.000
_cell.angle_alpha   90.00
_cell.angle_beta   90.00
_cell.angle_gamma   90.00
#
_symmetry.space_group_name_H-M   'P 1'
#
loop_
_entity.id
_entity.type
_entity.pdbx_description
1 polymer ?
#
loop_
_entity_poly.entity_id
_entity_poly.type
_entity_poly.pdbx_seq_one_letter_code
_entity_poly.pdbx_strand_id
1 'polypeptide(L)'
;MPTLTLRVSPPQPADRHHALAAALTRITAETLGKRAEVTAVMIDDVEAMRWHVGGQALTRTSAWLEICITAGTNTAEQKEAFIATAHDELRRQLAGDATLEPASYVIVHELPASDWGYGGVTQRARQLARSVAAA
;
A
#
# COMPACT_ATOMS: atom_id res chain seq x y z
N MET A 1 -4.62 -8.08 -8.92
CA MET A 1 -3.23 -7.85 -8.45
C MET A 1 -3.12 -6.45 -7.90
N PRO A 2 -3.05 -6.27 -6.59
CA PRO A 2 -2.82 -4.94 -6.05
C PRO A 2 -1.34 -4.56 -6.15
N THR A 3 -1.08 -3.27 -6.28
CA THR A 3 0.26 -2.70 -6.24
C THR A 3 0.34 -1.68 -5.12
N LEU A 4 1.40 -1.78 -4.31
CA LEU A 4 1.64 -0.88 -3.20
C LEU A 4 2.96 -0.14 -3.43
N THR A 5 2.94 1.16 -3.18
CA THR A 5 4.14 2.00 -3.14
C THR A 5 4.24 2.61 -1.76
N LEU A 6 5.32 2.31 -1.06
CA LEU A 6 5.58 2.83 0.28
C LEU A 6 6.80 3.74 0.24
N ARG A 7 6.63 4.96 0.74
CA ARG A 7 7.74 5.88 0.99
C ARG A 7 7.93 6.03 2.48
N VAL A 8 9.16 5.95 2.95
CA VAL A 8 9.50 6.02 4.37
C VAL A 8 10.63 7.02 4.60
N SER A 9 10.59 7.70 5.74
CA SER A 9 11.66 8.56 6.21
C SER A 9 11.77 8.42 7.74
N PRO A 10 12.97 8.26 8.28
CA PRO A 10 14.27 8.20 7.59
C PRO A 10 14.45 6.90 6.81
N PRO A 11 15.47 6.81 5.95
CA PRO A 11 15.80 5.57 5.26
C PRO A 11 15.95 4.39 6.22
N GLN A 12 15.51 3.22 5.76
CA GLN A 12 15.46 1.99 6.57
C GLN A 12 16.41 0.94 6.02
N PRO A 13 16.94 0.03 6.87
CA PRO A 13 17.78 -1.05 6.40
C PRO A 13 16.98 -2.11 5.63
N ALA A 14 17.68 -2.94 4.86
CA ALA A 14 17.05 -3.95 3.99
C ALA A 14 16.15 -4.94 4.74
N ASP A 15 16.51 -5.34 5.95
CA ASP A 15 15.70 -6.25 6.76
C ASP A 15 14.38 -5.59 7.18
N ARG A 16 14.36 -4.28 7.41
CA ARG A 16 13.13 -3.55 7.68
C ARG A 16 12.26 -3.44 6.43
N HIS A 17 12.86 -3.18 5.27
CA HIS A 17 12.12 -3.22 4.00
C HIS A 17 11.43 -4.56 3.80
N HIS A 18 12.16 -5.64 4.06
CA HIS A 18 11.62 -6.99 3.92
C HIS A 18 10.44 -7.23 4.88
N ALA A 19 10.58 -6.83 6.14
CA ALA A 19 9.53 -6.98 7.13
C ALA A 19 8.28 -6.14 6.79
N LEU A 20 8.48 -4.92 6.31
CA LEU A 20 7.38 -4.04 5.88
C LEU A 20 6.65 -4.65 4.67
N ALA A 21 7.38 -5.12 3.67
CA ALA A 21 6.79 -5.72 2.48
C ALA A 21 5.97 -6.96 2.83
N ALA A 22 6.49 -7.83 3.70
CA ALA A 22 5.79 -9.02 4.15
C ALA A 22 4.50 -8.67 4.90
N ALA A 23 4.58 -7.72 5.83
CA ALA A 23 3.42 -7.30 6.62
C ALA A 23 2.34 -6.65 5.76
N LEU A 24 2.72 -5.75 4.84
CA LEU A 24 1.77 -5.07 3.96
C LEU A 24 1.09 -6.05 3.00
N THR A 25 1.82 -7.05 2.52
CA THR A 25 1.25 -8.10 1.69
C THR A 25 0.18 -8.88 2.46
N ARG A 26 0.50 -9.28 3.69
CA ARG A 26 -0.43 -10.00 4.57
C ARG A 26 -1.68 -9.16 4.87
N ILE A 27 -1.50 -7.90 5.24
CA ILE A 27 -2.61 -6.98 5.55
C ILE A 27 -3.52 -6.78 4.34
N THR A 28 -2.94 -6.65 3.15
CA THR A 28 -3.69 -6.53 1.90
C THR A 28 -4.56 -7.76 1.65
N ALA A 29 -4.02 -8.95 1.88
CA ALA A 29 -4.78 -10.19 1.75
C ALA A 29 -5.90 -10.27 2.80
N GLU A 30 -5.60 -9.97 4.05
CA GLU A 30 -6.55 -10.12 5.16
C GLU A 30 -7.68 -9.09 5.12
N THR A 31 -7.40 -7.84 4.78
CA THR A 31 -8.40 -6.76 4.82
C THR A 31 -9.14 -6.57 3.50
N LEU A 32 -8.45 -6.76 2.37
CA LEU A 32 -9.01 -6.48 1.06
C LEU A 32 -9.31 -7.76 0.26
N GLY A 33 -8.94 -8.93 0.80
CA GLY A 33 -9.19 -10.21 0.14
C GLY A 33 -8.37 -10.41 -1.14
N LYS A 34 -7.24 -9.74 -1.27
CA LYS A 34 -6.39 -9.86 -2.45
C LYS A 34 -5.42 -11.04 -2.31
N ARG A 35 -4.99 -11.56 -3.45
CA ARG A 35 -4.08 -12.69 -3.49
C ARG A 35 -2.67 -12.24 -3.12
N ALA A 36 -2.11 -12.81 -2.06
CA ALA A 36 -0.79 -12.46 -1.54
C ALA A 36 0.33 -12.71 -2.57
N GLU A 37 0.26 -13.84 -3.27
CA GLU A 37 1.30 -14.27 -4.20
C GLU A 37 1.48 -13.37 -5.43
N VAL A 38 0.52 -12.47 -5.67
CA VAL A 38 0.58 -11.53 -6.79
C VAL A 38 0.47 -10.08 -6.33
N THR A 39 0.64 -9.83 -5.05
CA THR A 39 0.68 -8.48 -4.48
C THR A 39 2.10 -7.94 -4.59
N ALA A 40 2.26 -6.82 -5.29
CA ALA A 40 3.55 -6.16 -5.47
C ALA A 40 3.72 -5.03 -4.46
N VAL A 41 4.87 -4.96 -3.80
CA VAL A 41 5.21 -3.87 -2.87
C VAL A 41 6.55 -3.28 -3.27
N MET A 42 6.57 -1.98 -3.49
CA MET A 42 7.78 -1.23 -3.79
C MET A 42 8.03 -0.22 -2.68
N ILE A 43 9.28 -0.12 -2.21
CA ILE A 43 9.63 0.75 -1.09
C ILE A 43 10.70 1.74 -1.51
N ASP A 44 10.44 3.03 -1.27
CA ASP A 44 11.38 4.12 -1.48
C ASP A 44 11.76 4.73 -0.15
N ASP A 45 13.07 4.85 0.10
CA ASP A 45 13.61 5.60 1.23
C ASP A 45 13.73 7.07 0.84
N VAL A 46 13.24 7.96 1.70
CA VAL A 46 13.28 9.41 1.45
C VAL A 46 14.01 10.09 2.61
N GLU A 47 15.04 10.85 2.30
CA GLU A 47 15.73 11.66 3.31
C GLU A 47 14.79 12.71 3.90
N ALA A 48 14.87 12.93 5.21
CA ALA A 48 14.00 13.89 5.91
C ALA A 48 14.04 15.30 5.31
N MET A 49 15.20 15.70 4.80
CA MET A 49 15.37 17.02 4.17
C MET A 49 14.63 17.17 2.84
N ARG A 50 14.15 16.07 2.27
CA ARG A 50 13.41 16.06 1.00
C ARG A 50 11.91 15.90 1.19
N TRP A 51 11.46 15.85 2.43
CA TRP A 51 10.04 15.64 2.76
C TRP A 51 9.59 16.75 3.70
N HIS A 52 8.61 17.52 3.30
CA HIS A 52 8.17 18.69 4.04
C HIS A 52 6.70 18.57 4.43
N VAL A 53 6.42 18.97 5.67
CA VAL A 53 5.06 19.10 6.20
C VAL A 53 4.93 20.50 6.78
N GLY A 54 3.93 21.24 6.34
CA GLY A 54 3.77 22.65 6.74
C GLY A 54 4.94 23.52 6.29
N GLY A 55 5.62 23.14 5.20
CA GLY A 55 6.77 23.86 4.68
C GLY A 55 8.08 23.62 5.44
N GLN A 56 8.08 22.70 6.42
CA GLN A 56 9.25 22.36 7.23
C GLN A 56 9.70 20.93 6.93
N ALA A 57 11.01 20.70 6.84
CA ALA A 57 11.56 19.37 6.72
C ALA A 57 11.13 18.49 7.89
N LEU A 58 10.99 17.19 7.65
CA LEU A 58 10.56 16.26 8.69
C LEU A 58 11.48 16.26 9.90
N THR A 59 10.86 16.25 11.09
CA THR A 59 11.53 16.03 12.36
C THR A 59 11.11 14.71 13.02
N ARG A 60 10.17 13.99 12.40
CA ARG A 60 9.60 12.75 12.92
C ARG A 60 9.61 11.70 11.83
N THR A 61 9.56 10.43 12.23
CA THR A 61 9.38 9.32 11.30
C THR A 61 8.07 9.47 10.54
N SER A 62 8.11 9.30 9.23
CA SER A 62 6.96 9.46 8.36
C SER A 62 6.84 8.30 7.38
N ALA A 63 5.61 8.00 7.01
CA ALA A 63 5.30 6.99 6.00
C ALA A 63 4.21 7.50 5.06
N TRP A 64 4.30 7.07 3.80
CA TRP A 64 3.33 7.39 2.77
C TRP A 64 3.07 6.14 1.95
N LEU A 65 1.90 5.54 2.14
CA LEU A 65 1.53 4.29 1.47
C LEU A 65 0.41 4.55 0.48
N GLU A 66 0.60 4.11 -0.74
CA GLU A 66 -0.43 4.12 -1.77
C GLU A 66 -0.66 2.69 -2.25
N ILE A 67 -1.92 2.31 -2.37
CA ILE A 67 -2.31 1.04 -2.97
C ILE A 67 -3.23 1.29 -4.14
N CYS A 68 -3.01 0.56 -5.24
CA CYS A 68 -3.93 0.56 -6.38
C CYS A 68 -4.68 -0.76 -6.39
N ILE A 69 -6.00 -0.68 -6.48
CA ILE A 69 -6.92 -1.81 -6.60
C ILE A 69 -7.92 -1.52 -7.70
N THR A 70 -8.58 -2.57 -8.19
CA THR A 70 -9.65 -2.40 -9.18
C THR A 70 -10.90 -1.82 -8.51
N ALA A 71 -11.47 -0.80 -9.13
CA ALA A 71 -12.69 -0.16 -8.67
C ALA A 71 -13.84 -1.18 -8.55
N GLY A 72 -14.65 -1.05 -7.51
CA GLY A 72 -15.83 -1.88 -7.29
C GLY A 72 -15.55 -3.26 -6.72
N THR A 73 -14.32 -3.56 -6.33
CA THR A 73 -13.96 -4.87 -5.77
C THR A 73 -13.91 -4.92 -4.25
N ASN A 74 -13.97 -3.77 -3.59
CA ASN A 74 -13.94 -3.68 -2.14
C ASN A 74 -14.96 -2.67 -1.60
N THR A 75 -15.48 -2.96 -0.41
CA THR A 75 -16.42 -2.07 0.29
C THR A 75 -15.68 -0.92 0.98
N ALA A 76 -16.43 0.11 1.35
CA ALA A 76 -15.88 1.23 2.13
C ALA A 76 -15.30 0.74 3.47
N GLU A 77 -15.97 -0.22 4.11
CA GLU A 77 -15.54 -0.80 5.39
C GLU A 77 -14.22 -1.57 5.26
N GLN A 78 -14.06 -2.31 4.16
CA GLN A 78 -12.80 -3.02 3.89
C GLN A 78 -11.64 -2.05 3.67
N LYS A 79 -11.89 -0.97 2.93
CA LYS A 79 -10.87 0.07 2.70
C LYS A 79 -10.51 0.81 4.00
N GLU A 80 -11.49 1.10 4.84
CA GLU A 80 -11.26 1.70 6.16
C GLU A 80 -10.40 0.79 7.02
N ALA A 81 -10.70 -0.51 7.06
CA ALA A 81 -9.93 -1.49 7.81
C ALA A 81 -8.48 -1.58 7.31
N PHE A 82 -8.29 -1.56 5.98
CA PHE A 82 -6.96 -1.55 5.39
C PHE A 82 -6.16 -0.33 5.84
N ILE A 83 -6.75 0.86 5.73
CA ILE A 83 -6.10 2.12 6.11
C ILE A 83 -5.67 2.09 7.57
N ALA A 84 -6.57 1.69 8.47
CA ALA A 84 -6.28 1.65 9.91
C ALA A 84 -5.21 0.61 10.25
N THR A 85 -5.33 -0.59 9.72
CA THR A 85 -4.41 -1.70 10.01
C THR A 85 -3.03 -1.44 9.43
N ALA A 86 -2.97 -0.94 8.19
CA ALA A 86 -1.69 -0.60 7.55
C ALA A 86 -0.98 0.53 8.30
N HIS A 87 -1.70 1.57 8.68
CA HIS A 87 -1.11 2.67 9.45
C HIS A 87 -0.55 2.18 10.79
N ASP A 88 -1.30 1.35 11.52
CA ASP A 88 -0.83 0.82 12.80
C ASP A 88 0.43 -0.04 12.65
N GLU A 89 0.50 -0.86 11.59
CA GLU A 89 1.68 -1.68 11.32
C GLU A 89 2.89 -0.84 10.95
N LEU A 90 2.69 0.20 10.14
CA LEU A 90 3.77 1.14 9.80
C LEU A 90 4.29 1.86 11.05
N ARG A 91 3.39 2.33 11.90
CA ARG A 91 3.77 2.93 13.18
C ARG A 91 4.57 1.96 14.04
N ARG A 92 4.07 0.74 14.20
CA ARG A 92 4.72 -0.28 15.04
C ARG A 92 6.13 -0.60 14.55
N GLN A 93 6.31 -0.79 13.26
CA GLN A 93 7.62 -1.14 12.70
C GLN A 93 8.58 0.04 12.63
N LEU A 94 8.10 1.24 12.34
CA LEU A 94 8.94 2.41 12.08
C LEU A 94 9.14 3.30 13.30
N ALA A 95 8.17 3.38 14.19
CA ALA A 95 8.19 4.30 15.33
C ALA A 95 8.08 3.59 16.68
N GLY A 96 7.83 2.29 16.72
CA GLY A 96 7.68 1.53 17.97
C GLY A 96 6.50 2.04 18.79
N ASP A 97 6.76 2.49 20.02
CA ASP A 97 5.72 3.05 20.89
C ASP A 97 5.42 4.52 20.60
N ALA A 98 6.22 5.18 19.78
CA ALA A 98 5.99 6.56 19.37
C ALA A 98 4.94 6.63 18.27
N THR A 99 4.57 7.85 17.90
CA THR A 99 3.65 8.10 16.79
C THR A 99 4.42 8.50 15.53
N LEU A 100 3.85 8.20 14.38
CA LEU A 100 4.35 8.72 13.11
C LEU A 100 4.00 10.21 12.99
N GLU A 101 4.67 10.90 12.07
CA GLU A 101 4.23 12.23 11.63
C GLU A 101 2.72 12.17 11.34
N PRO A 102 1.90 13.09 11.91
CA PRO A 102 0.45 13.05 11.69
C PRO A 102 0.05 13.08 10.21
N ALA A 103 0.86 13.71 9.36
CA ALA A 103 0.64 13.74 7.91
C ALA A 103 1.23 12.51 7.20
N SER A 104 1.28 11.36 7.86
CA SER A 104 1.58 10.08 7.24
C SER A 104 0.31 9.50 6.65
N TYR A 105 0.30 9.30 5.35
CA TYR A 105 -0.92 8.90 4.63
C TYR A 105 -0.93 7.43 4.26
N VAL A 106 -2.12 6.85 4.27
CA VAL A 106 -2.43 5.59 3.57
C VAL A 106 -3.55 5.92 2.59
N ILE A 107 -3.29 5.71 1.30
CA ILE A 107 -4.19 6.12 0.22
C ILE A 107 -4.61 4.90 -0.57
N VAL A 108 -5.91 4.75 -0.80
CA VAL A 108 -6.45 3.71 -1.68
C VAL A 108 -6.86 4.36 -2.99
N HIS A 109 -6.21 3.95 -4.08
CA HIS A 109 -6.58 4.35 -5.43
C HIS A 109 -7.41 3.23 -6.05
N GLU A 110 -8.65 3.54 -6.39
CA GLU A 110 -9.50 2.63 -7.15
C GLU A 110 -9.41 2.98 -8.62
N LEU A 111 -8.94 2.02 -9.43
CA LEU A 111 -8.76 2.23 -10.86
C LEU A 111 -9.77 1.39 -11.63
N PRO A 112 -10.41 1.96 -12.68
CA PRO A 112 -11.25 1.15 -13.58
C PRO A 112 -10.45 -0.05 -14.11
N ALA A 113 -11.07 -1.21 -14.17
CA ALA A 113 -10.41 -2.44 -14.64
C ALA A 113 -9.83 -2.31 -16.06
N SER A 114 -10.37 -1.39 -16.86
CA SER A 114 -9.89 -1.10 -18.21
C SER A 114 -8.61 -0.25 -18.25
N ASP A 115 -8.25 0.39 -17.12
CA ASP A 115 -7.25 1.46 -17.11
C ASP A 115 -5.90 1.01 -16.55
N TRP A 116 -5.78 -0.21 -16.11
CA TRP A 116 -4.55 -0.77 -15.59
C TRP A 116 -4.47 -2.27 -15.81
N GLY A 117 -3.25 -2.80 -15.75
CA GLY A 117 -3.04 -4.23 -15.97
C GLY A 117 -1.59 -4.61 -15.76
N TYR A 118 -1.32 -5.88 -15.88
CA TYR A 118 0.03 -6.43 -15.78
C TYR A 118 0.26 -7.44 -16.90
N GLY A 119 1.52 -7.65 -17.25
CA GLY A 119 1.86 -8.55 -18.35
C GLY A 119 1.28 -8.09 -19.70
N GLY A 120 1.00 -6.79 -19.84
CA GLY A 120 0.43 -6.23 -21.06
C GLY A 120 -1.07 -6.49 -21.24
N VAL A 121 -1.75 -7.02 -20.23
CA VAL A 121 -3.18 -7.37 -20.30
C VAL A 121 -3.93 -6.60 -19.22
N THR A 122 -5.03 -5.97 -19.58
CA THR A 122 -5.84 -5.19 -18.63
C THR A 122 -6.50 -6.09 -17.59
N GLN A 123 -6.79 -5.52 -16.42
CA GLN A 123 -7.57 -6.21 -15.39
C GLN A 123 -8.95 -6.60 -15.91
N ARG A 124 -9.56 -5.75 -16.75
CA ARG A 124 -10.84 -6.05 -17.38
C ARG A 124 -10.77 -7.30 -18.25
N ALA A 125 -9.75 -7.42 -19.10
CA ALA A 125 -9.58 -8.59 -19.95
C ALA A 125 -9.43 -9.88 -19.12
N ARG A 126 -8.69 -9.79 -18.01
CA ARG A 126 -8.51 -10.91 -17.09
C ARG A 126 -9.82 -11.30 -16.38
N GLN A 127 -10.62 -10.30 -15.97
CA GLN A 127 -11.95 -10.55 -15.38
C GLN A 127 -12.88 -11.27 -16.38
N LEU A 128 -12.91 -10.80 -17.61
CA LEU A 128 -13.72 -11.40 -18.67
C LEU A 128 -13.29 -12.84 -18.97
N ALA A 129 -11.98 -13.09 -19.01
CA ALA A 129 -11.45 -14.43 -19.22
C ALA A 129 -11.84 -15.38 -18.07
N ARG A 130 -11.78 -14.92 -16.82
CA ARG A 130 -12.22 -15.70 -15.65
C ARG A 130 -13.72 -15.99 -15.69
N SER A 131 -14.55 -15.03 -16.10
CA SER A 131 -15.98 -15.20 -16.23
C SER A 131 -16.34 -16.25 -17.28
N VAL A 132 -15.65 -16.22 -18.43
CA VAL A 132 -15.84 -17.22 -19.49
C VAL A 132 -15.41 -18.61 -19.01
N ALA A 133 -14.27 -18.70 -18.31
CA ALA A 133 -13.76 -19.97 -17.80
C ALA A 133 -14.68 -20.56 -16.71
N ALA A 134 -15.38 -19.70 -15.93
CA ALA A 134 -16.31 -20.12 -14.89
C ALA A 134 -17.69 -20.50 -15.43
N ALA A 135 -18.02 -20.05 -16.63
CA ALA A 135 -19.28 -20.43 -17.30
C ALA A 135 -19.13 -21.78 -17.95
#